data_4fa12240cfab6faf93f09211fa1de569
#
_entry.id   4fa12240cfab6faf93f09211fa1de569
#
_cell.length_a   1.000
_cell.length_b   1.000
_cell.length_c   1.000
_cell.angle_alpha   90.00
_cell.angle_beta   90.00
_cell.angle_gamma   90.00
#
_symmetry.space_group_name_H-M   'P 1'
#
loop_
_entity.id
_entity.type
_entity.pdbx_description
1 polymer ?
#
loop_
_entity_poly.entity_id
_entity_poly.type
_entity_poly.pdbx_seq_one_letter_code
_entity_poly.pdbx_strand_id
1 'polypeptide(L)'
;YVGERIYHDSKYYILDTPQKKILVFDENGNFLYDINKHGNGPGEYTELYSFYFNPFTGDLDLLSPMGGILRYDSLGQNFKEKIPLPLTVPAVHQFIALDKDTYLLFSDSREGNKMVVYNIVQRKIISELYDLPKFLLFNTFYHHTYSPFYICEGKVHFVQSYNGDVFTFENNSLIPKYHWDFGEQNFEISDLKDEPMEYYFKYARTVGAKYANIFVSYGENSRYYITDFAYDNKYWTLIYDKQSKEPVVFNAFKEGHECIPSFVDESGVYLIGADPNYGLNILNAEDLD
;
A
#
# COMPACT_ATOMS: atom_id res chain seq x y z
N TYR A 1 -9.81 8.03 -9.67
CA TYR A 1 -8.83 7.50 -8.72
C TYR A 1 -8.51 6.07 -9.11
N VAL A 2 -7.28 5.79 -9.47
CA VAL A 2 -6.78 4.44 -9.70
C VAL A 2 -6.36 3.89 -8.33
N GLY A 3 -6.93 2.77 -7.94
CA GLY A 3 -6.63 2.08 -6.70
C GLY A 3 -5.35 1.26 -6.77
N GLU A 4 -5.31 0.20 -5.98
CA GLU A 4 -4.20 -0.74 -5.90
C GLU A 4 -3.86 -1.35 -7.27
N ARG A 5 -2.58 -1.61 -7.51
CA ARG A 5 -2.04 -2.18 -8.75
C ARG A 5 -1.18 -3.37 -8.41
N ILE A 6 -1.42 -4.48 -9.07
CA ILE A 6 -0.63 -5.70 -8.88
C ILE A 6 -0.24 -6.24 -10.26
N TYR A 7 1.04 -6.56 -10.43
CA TYR A 7 1.53 -7.36 -11.54
C TYR A 7 1.57 -8.82 -11.09
N HIS A 8 0.85 -9.68 -11.79
CA HIS A 8 0.76 -11.09 -11.47
C HIS A 8 0.51 -11.91 -12.74
N ASP A 9 1.27 -13.00 -12.90
CA ASP A 9 1.14 -13.93 -14.04
C ASP A 9 1.08 -13.21 -15.39
N SER A 10 2.10 -12.34 -15.65
CA SER A 10 2.25 -11.56 -16.90
C SER A 10 1.05 -10.66 -17.21
N LYS A 11 0.36 -10.16 -16.18
CA LYS A 11 -0.78 -9.25 -16.30
C LYS A 11 -0.74 -8.14 -15.26
N TYR A 12 -1.27 -6.99 -15.63
CA TYR A 12 -1.53 -5.89 -14.72
C TYR A 12 -2.99 -5.92 -14.26
N TYR A 13 -3.17 -5.95 -12.95
CA TYR A 13 -4.47 -5.85 -12.30
C TYR A 13 -4.58 -4.48 -11.63
N ILE A 14 -5.61 -3.72 -11.97
CA ILE A 14 -5.78 -2.34 -11.52
C ILE A 14 -7.15 -2.18 -10.90
N LEU A 15 -7.21 -1.81 -9.63
CA LEU A 15 -8.47 -1.51 -8.94
C LEU A 15 -9.02 -0.16 -9.39
N ASP A 16 -10.16 -0.19 -10.08
CA ASP A 16 -10.99 0.99 -10.34
C ASP A 16 -11.94 1.18 -9.15
N THR A 17 -11.49 1.96 -8.17
CA THR A 17 -12.25 2.19 -6.94
C THR A 17 -13.64 2.82 -7.19
N PRO A 18 -13.81 3.85 -8.04
CA PRO A 18 -15.11 4.40 -8.37
C PRO A 18 -16.08 3.39 -8.99
N GLN A 19 -15.58 2.52 -9.87
CA GLN A 19 -16.40 1.50 -10.53
C GLN A 19 -16.47 0.19 -9.75
N LYS A 20 -15.69 0.07 -8.65
CA LYS A 20 -15.66 -1.12 -7.78
C LYS A 20 -15.37 -2.40 -8.54
N LYS A 21 -14.38 -2.36 -9.42
CA LYS A 21 -13.97 -3.50 -10.24
C LYS A 21 -12.46 -3.51 -10.46
N ILE A 22 -11.93 -4.65 -10.88
CA ILE A 22 -10.53 -4.79 -11.23
C ILE A 22 -10.43 -4.88 -12.75
N LEU A 23 -9.65 -4.00 -13.36
CA LEU A 23 -9.31 -4.02 -14.78
C LEU A 23 -8.07 -4.85 -14.98
N VAL A 24 -8.07 -5.71 -15.98
CA VAL A 24 -6.95 -6.61 -16.29
C VAL A 24 -6.41 -6.31 -17.67
N PHE A 25 -5.08 -6.11 -17.73
CA PHE A 25 -4.35 -5.80 -18.97
C PHE A 25 -3.21 -6.81 -19.15
N ASP A 26 -2.80 -7.01 -20.41
CA ASP A 26 -1.58 -7.75 -20.71
C ASP A 26 -0.32 -6.91 -20.49
N GLU A 27 0.86 -7.50 -20.69
CA GLU A 27 2.17 -6.83 -20.55
C GLU A 27 2.35 -5.64 -21.51
N ASN A 28 1.61 -5.61 -22.62
CA ASN A 28 1.66 -4.54 -23.62
C ASN A 28 0.65 -3.41 -23.30
N GLY A 29 -0.11 -3.52 -22.21
CA GLY A 29 -1.14 -2.57 -21.82
C GLY A 29 -2.47 -2.74 -22.56
N ASN A 30 -2.68 -3.84 -23.31
CA ASN A 30 -3.96 -4.11 -23.93
C ASN A 30 -4.95 -4.61 -22.89
N PHE A 31 -6.15 -4.03 -22.89
CA PHE A 31 -7.24 -4.49 -22.01
C PHE A 31 -7.66 -5.92 -22.37
N LEU A 32 -7.75 -6.78 -21.36
CA LEU A 32 -8.18 -8.18 -21.51
C LEU A 32 -9.62 -8.39 -21.05
N TYR A 33 -9.90 -8.09 -19.79
CA TYR A 33 -11.23 -8.24 -19.16
C TYR A 33 -11.29 -7.44 -17.87
N ASP A 34 -12.49 -7.41 -17.25
CA ASP A 34 -12.65 -6.91 -15.89
C ASP A 34 -13.18 -8.02 -14.96
N ILE A 35 -12.84 -7.88 -13.66
CA ILE A 35 -13.41 -8.67 -12.57
C ILE A 35 -14.40 -7.74 -11.86
N ASN A 36 -15.69 -7.92 -12.16
CA ASN A 36 -16.77 -7.14 -11.59
C ASN A 36 -17.77 -8.07 -10.91
N LYS A 37 -17.80 -8.01 -9.59
CA LYS A 37 -18.70 -8.81 -8.75
C LYS A 37 -19.54 -7.90 -7.85
N HIS A 38 -19.82 -6.66 -8.31
CA HIS A 38 -20.65 -5.72 -7.58
C HIS A 38 -22.10 -6.21 -7.52
N GLY A 39 -22.62 -6.38 -6.29
CA GLY A 39 -23.97 -6.86 -6.05
C GLY A 39 -24.20 -7.28 -4.59
N ASN A 40 -25.30 -7.99 -4.33
CA ASN A 40 -25.71 -8.45 -3.01
C ASN A 40 -25.88 -9.98 -2.92
N GLY A 41 -25.49 -10.70 -3.95
CA GLY A 41 -25.60 -12.16 -4.00
C GLY A 41 -24.43 -12.87 -3.29
N PRO A 42 -24.49 -14.20 -3.22
CA PRO A 42 -23.37 -15.00 -2.71
C PRO A 42 -22.10 -14.75 -3.53
N GLY A 43 -21.02 -14.35 -2.86
CA GLY A 43 -19.76 -14.01 -3.52
C GLY A 43 -19.73 -12.60 -4.12
N GLU A 44 -20.78 -11.81 -4.03
CA GLU A 44 -20.79 -10.42 -4.48
C GLU A 44 -20.43 -9.44 -3.36
N TYR A 45 -19.99 -8.23 -3.74
CA TYR A 45 -19.63 -7.17 -2.83
C TYR A 45 -20.35 -5.85 -3.18
N THR A 46 -20.63 -5.04 -2.16
CA THR A 46 -21.14 -3.67 -2.34
C THR A 46 -20.01 -2.64 -2.40
N GLU A 47 -18.90 -2.93 -1.72
CA GLU A 47 -17.67 -2.12 -1.70
C GLU A 47 -16.46 -3.02 -1.92
N LEU A 48 -15.47 -2.52 -2.68
CA LEU A 48 -14.20 -3.19 -2.93
C LEU A 48 -13.07 -2.23 -2.57
N TYR A 49 -12.29 -2.58 -1.53
CA TYR A 49 -11.24 -1.71 -1.00
C TYR A 49 -9.85 -2.14 -1.42
N SER A 50 -9.61 -3.44 -1.51
CA SER A 50 -8.32 -4.01 -1.84
C SER A 50 -8.49 -5.39 -2.44
N PHE A 51 -7.47 -5.88 -3.12
CA PHE A 51 -7.40 -7.25 -3.61
C PHE A 51 -5.98 -7.78 -3.49
N TYR A 52 -5.84 -9.09 -3.44
CA TYR A 52 -4.54 -9.71 -3.23
C TYR A 52 -4.52 -11.12 -3.82
N PHE A 53 -3.45 -11.46 -4.55
CA PHE A 53 -3.20 -12.84 -4.95
C PHE A 53 -2.50 -13.57 -3.81
N ASN A 54 -3.20 -14.48 -3.18
CA ASN A 54 -2.69 -15.25 -2.06
C ASN A 54 -1.60 -16.23 -2.53
N PRO A 55 -0.33 -16.03 -2.15
CA PRO A 55 0.77 -16.88 -2.65
C PRO A 55 0.73 -18.31 -2.10
N PHE A 56 -0.05 -18.55 -1.05
CA PHE A 56 -0.14 -19.86 -0.41
C PHE A 56 -1.25 -20.73 -0.99
N THR A 57 -2.28 -20.13 -1.58
CA THR A 57 -3.42 -20.84 -2.16
C THR A 57 -3.53 -20.68 -3.68
N GLY A 58 -2.86 -19.67 -4.25
CA GLY A 58 -2.97 -19.29 -5.65
C GLY A 58 -4.29 -18.61 -6.00
N ASP A 59 -5.07 -18.22 -5.01
CA ASP A 59 -6.40 -17.64 -5.17
C ASP A 59 -6.36 -16.11 -5.18
N LEU A 60 -7.39 -15.50 -5.77
CA LEU A 60 -7.64 -14.07 -5.69
C LEU A 60 -8.57 -13.79 -4.50
N ASP A 61 -8.07 -13.04 -3.53
CA ASP A 61 -8.81 -12.57 -2.37
C ASP A 61 -9.23 -11.10 -2.58
N LEU A 62 -10.51 -10.80 -2.44
CA LEU A 62 -11.12 -9.47 -2.58
C LEU A 62 -11.59 -8.97 -1.22
N LEU A 63 -11.13 -7.79 -0.77
CA LEU A 63 -11.53 -7.20 0.50
C LEU A 63 -12.76 -6.32 0.32
N SER A 64 -13.86 -6.75 0.92
CA SER A 64 -15.08 -5.96 1.11
C SER A 64 -15.27 -5.69 2.60
N PRO A 65 -15.09 -4.45 3.10
CA PRO A 65 -15.11 -4.16 4.53
C PRO A 65 -16.39 -4.58 5.25
N MET A 66 -17.52 -4.47 4.56
CA MET A 66 -18.83 -4.87 5.09
C MET A 66 -19.13 -6.35 4.84
N GLY A 67 -18.39 -6.98 3.93
CA GLY A 67 -18.63 -8.35 3.49
C GLY A 67 -17.61 -9.36 3.99
N GLY A 68 -16.40 -8.95 4.30
CA GLY A 68 -15.28 -9.84 4.59
C GLY A 68 -14.31 -9.96 3.41
N ILE A 69 -13.48 -10.99 3.43
CA ILE A 69 -12.64 -11.34 2.29
C ILE A 69 -13.41 -12.36 1.44
N LEU A 70 -13.57 -12.07 0.16
CA LEU A 70 -14.21 -12.95 -0.81
C LEU A 70 -13.13 -13.62 -1.64
N ARG A 71 -13.02 -14.93 -1.54
CA ARG A 71 -12.02 -15.73 -2.26
C ARG A 71 -12.57 -16.25 -3.55
N TYR A 72 -11.81 -16.07 -4.62
CA TYR A 72 -12.08 -16.57 -5.97
C TYR A 72 -10.92 -17.41 -6.47
N ASP A 73 -11.13 -18.13 -7.56
CA ASP A 73 -10.01 -18.70 -8.31
C ASP A 73 -9.06 -17.60 -8.81
N SER A 74 -7.88 -17.99 -9.27
CA SER A 74 -6.84 -17.05 -9.74
C SER A 74 -7.27 -16.14 -10.89
N LEU A 75 -8.33 -16.50 -11.62
CA LEU A 75 -8.90 -15.68 -12.69
C LEU A 75 -10.02 -14.72 -12.20
N GLY A 76 -10.40 -14.80 -10.93
CA GLY A 76 -11.50 -14.03 -10.37
C GLY A 76 -12.89 -14.43 -10.90
N GLN A 77 -13.02 -15.63 -11.46
CA GLN A 77 -14.26 -16.08 -12.12
C GLN A 77 -15.16 -16.85 -11.17
N ASN A 78 -14.61 -17.84 -10.47
CA ASN A 78 -15.36 -18.76 -9.63
C ASN A 78 -15.20 -18.41 -8.16
N PHE A 79 -16.31 -18.05 -7.52
CA PHE A 79 -16.37 -17.82 -6.08
C PHE A 79 -16.12 -19.14 -5.33
N LYS A 80 -15.23 -19.11 -4.34
CA LYS A 80 -14.88 -20.27 -3.51
C LYS A 80 -15.48 -20.16 -2.11
N GLU A 81 -15.18 -19.07 -1.42
CA GLU A 81 -15.63 -18.87 -0.04
C GLU A 81 -15.66 -17.42 0.39
N LYS A 82 -16.41 -17.15 1.46
CA LYS A 82 -16.40 -15.87 2.17
C LYS A 82 -15.74 -16.06 3.53
N ILE A 83 -14.67 -15.32 3.77
CA ILE A 83 -13.93 -15.29 5.03
C ILE A 83 -14.42 -14.08 5.84
N PRO A 84 -15.10 -14.30 6.97
CA PRO A 84 -15.59 -13.20 7.79
C PRO A 84 -14.44 -12.47 8.48
N LEU A 85 -14.49 -11.15 8.51
CA LEU A 85 -13.56 -10.32 9.30
C LEU A 85 -13.95 -10.30 10.78
N PRO A 86 -12.98 -10.08 11.70
CA PRO A 86 -13.28 -9.96 13.12
C PRO A 86 -14.09 -8.68 13.40
N LEU A 87 -15.20 -8.80 14.09
CA LEU A 87 -16.09 -7.67 14.42
C LEU A 87 -15.43 -6.60 15.29
N THR A 88 -14.38 -6.96 16.01
CA THR A 88 -13.61 -6.06 16.88
C THR A 88 -12.59 -5.21 16.12
N VAL A 89 -12.41 -5.46 14.82
CA VAL A 89 -11.54 -4.68 13.93
C VAL A 89 -12.40 -4.08 12.83
N PRO A 90 -13.08 -2.97 13.11
CA PRO A 90 -13.93 -2.32 12.12
C PRO A 90 -13.10 -1.68 11.02
N ALA A 91 -13.69 -1.51 9.84
CA ALA A 91 -13.10 -0.80 8.72
C ALA A 91 -11.70 -1.30 8.33
N VAL A 92 -11.55 -2.62 8.12
CA VAL A 92 -10.32 -3.17 7.53
C VAL A 92 -10.16 -2.62 6.11
N HIS A 93 -9.04 -1.98 5.83
CA HIS A 93 -8.75 -1.36 4.54
C HIS A 93 -7.74 -2.14 3.72
N GLN A 94 -6.82 -2.82 4.39
CA GLN A 94 -5.75 -3.58 3.75
C GLN A 94 -5.53 -4.90 4.47
N PHE A 95 -5.03 -5.86 3.74
CA PHE A 95 -4.74 -7.19 4.26
C PHE A 95 -3.65 -7.88 3.45
N ILE A 96 -2.96 -8.81 4.06
CA ILE A 96 -1.98 -9.66 3.41
C ILE A 96 -1.95 -11.03 4.09
N ALA A 97 -1.81 -12.10 3.32
CA ALA A 97 -1.67 -13.44 3.86
C ALA A 97 -0.25 -13.65 4.40
N LEU A 98 -0.14 -14.18 5.61
CA LEU A 98 1.12 -14.59 6.26
C LEU A 98 1.42 -16.07 6.03
N ASP A 99 0.35 -16.85 5.95
CA ASP A 99 0.32 -18.26 5.54
C ASP A 99 -1.08 -18.60 4.98
N LYS A 100 -1.36 -19.87 4.72
CA LYS A 100 -2.67 -20.30 4.16
C LYS A 100 -3.87 -20.00 5.08
N ASP A 101 -3.65 -19.88 6.38
CA ASP A 101 -4.70 -19.78 7.41
C ASP A 101 -4.63 -18.45 8.18
N THR A 102 -3.58 -17.64 7.98
CA THR A 102 -3.31 -16.46 8.81
C THR A 102 -3.11 -15.22 7.96
N TYR A 103 -3.78 -14.15 8.34
CA TYR A 103 -3.72 -12.85 7.68
C TYR A 103 -3.26 -11.75 8.63
N LEU A 104 -2.51 -10.80 8.11
CA LEU A 104 -2.29 -9.51 8.71
C LEU A 104 -3.37 -8.57 8.17
N LEU A 105 -4.19 -8.01 9.06
CA LEU A 105 -5.26 -7.07 8.73
C LEU A 105 -4.86 -5.68 9.22
N PHE A 106 -5.06 -4.69 8.38
CA PHE A 106 -4.84 -3.29 8.71
C PHE A 106 -6.16 -2.51 8.66
N SER A 107 -6.42 -1.75 9.72
CA SER A 107 -7.62 -0.94 9.88
C SER A 107 -7.25 0.50 10.18
N ASP A 108 -7.95 1.45 9.62
CA ASP A 108 -7.86 2.88 9.96
C ASP A 108 -8.97 3.35 10.89
N SER A 109 -9.66 2.41 11.54
CA SER A 109 -10.74 2.70 12.47
C SER A 109 -10.33 3.70 13.56
N ARG A 110 -11.29 4.50 13.99
CA ARG A 110 -11.13 5.49 15.07
C ARG A 110 -10.96 4.87 16.46
N GLU A 111 -11.27 3.59 16.57
CA GLU A 111 -11.26 2.85 17.83
C GLU A 111 -10.47 1.54 17.67
N GLY A 112 -9.60 1.25 18.64
CA GLY A 112 -8.88 -0.01 18.74
C GLY A 112 -7.59 -0.12 17.91
N ASN A 113 -7.02 -1.30 17.90
CA ASN A 113 -5.76 -1.61 17.25
C ASN A 113 -5.88 -1.61 15.74
N LYS A 114 -4.85 -1.12 15.12
CA LYS A 114 -4.81 -0.84 13.68
C LYS A 114 -4.28 -1.99 12.87
N MET A 115 -3.53 -2.88 13.50
CA MET A 115 -2.95 -4.03 12.84
C MET A 115 -3.13 -5.26 13.74
N VAL A 116 -3.72 -6.31 13.17
CA VAL A 116 -3.94 -7.55 13.89
C VAL A 116 -3.53 -8.75 13.05
N VAL A 117 -2.99 -9.77 13.69
CA VAL A 117 -2.81 -11.10 13.11
C VAL A 117 -4.09 -11.90 13.35
N TYR A 118 -4.73 -12.33 12.28
CA TYR A 118 -6.02 -13.02 12.32
C TYR A 118 -5.95 -14.40 11.69
N ASN A 119 -6.31 -15.44 12.47
CA ASN A 119 -6.46 -16.78 11.92
C ASN A 119 -7.88 -16.98 11.39
N ILE A 120 -8.00 -17.19 10.09
CA ILE A 120 -9.29 -17.27 9.38
C ILE A 120 -10.05 -18.57 9.65
N VAL A 121 -9.34 -19.66 9.96
CA VAL A 121 -9.94 -20.97 10.28
C VAL A 121 -10.51 -20.98 11.69
N GLN A 122 -9.71 -20.50 12.66
CA GLN A 122 -10.14 -20.39 14.05
C GLN A 122 -11.05 -19.18 14.30
N ARG A 123 -11.10 -18.23 13.35
CA ARG A 123 -11.81 -16.94 13.46
C ARG A 123 -11.38 -16.16 14.70
N LYS A 124 -10.07 -16.14 14.96
CA LYS A 124 -9.49 -15.56 16.17
C LYS A 124 -8.35 -14.60 15.85
N ILE A 125 -8.33 -13.46 16.54
CA ILE A 125 -7.17 -12.57 16.59
C ILE A 125 -6.09 -13.27 17.43
N ILE A 126 -4.91 -13.45 16.84
CA ILE A 126 -3.74 -14.07 17.49
C ILE A 126 -2.92 -13.02 18.23
N SER A 127 -2.70 -11.86 17.59
CA SER A 127 -1.98 -10.75 18.19
C SER A 127 -2.45 -9.41 17.63
N GLU A 128 -2.23 -8.37 18.39
CA GLU A 128 -2.49 -6.98 18.08
C GLU A 128 -1.14 -6.27 18.07
N LEU A 129 -0.80 -5.58 16.96
CA LEU A 129 0.59 -5.23 16.69
C LEU A 129 0.88 -3.74 16.67
N TYR A 130 -0.07 -2.93 16.30
CA TYR A 130 0.18 -1.52 16.01
C TYR A 130 -0.99 -0.68 16.45
N ASP A 131 -0.72 0.22 17.41
CA ASP A 131 -1.67 1.19 17.90
C ASP A 131 -1.28 2.57 17.38
N LEU A 132 -2.08 3.09 16.44
CA LEU A 132 -1.89 4.46 15.96
C LEU A 132 -2.38 5.45 17.00
N PRO A 133 -1.66 6.54 17.24
CA PRO A 133 -2.17 7.65 18.01
C PRO A 133 -3.53 8.11 17.48
N LYS A 134 -4.48 8.39 18.38
CA LYS A 134 -5.89 8.70 18.01
C LYS A 134 -6.02 9.82 16.97
N PHE A 135 -5.18 10.82 16.99
CA PHE A 135 -5.21 11.94 16.04
C PHE A 135 -4.83 11.52 14.61
N LEU A 136 -4.09 10.41 14.43
CA LEU A 136 -3.78 9.86 13.12
C LEU A 136 -4.91 9.00 12.56
N LEU A 137 -5.90 8.64 13.37
CA LEU A 137 -7.05 7.82 12.96
C LEU A 137 -7.93 8.51 11.94
N PHE A 138 -7.90 9.83 11.89
CA PHE A 138 -8.71 10.62 10.98
C PHE A 138 -7.98 10.98 9.69
N ASN A 139 -6.67 10.76 9.67
CA ASN A 139 -5.85 11.07 8.54
C ASN A 139 -5.57 9.78 7.81
N THR A 140 -6.44 9.46 6.91
CA THR A 140 -6.27 8.40 5.92
C THR A 140 -5.13 8.77 4.96
N PHE A 141 -3.90 8.89 5.48
CA PHE A 141 -2.71 8.87 4.63
C PHE A 141 -2.56 7.54 3.92
N TYR A 142 -3.10 6.50 4.51
CA TYR A 142 -3.41 5.30 3.80
C TYR A 142 -4.67 5.55 2.98
N HIS A 143 -4.56 6.40 1.96
CA HIS A 143 -5.57 6.43 0.93
C HIS A 143 -5.83 4.99 0.50
N HIS A 144 -7.07 4.66 0.22
CA HIS A 144 -7.51 3.37 -0.34
C HIS A 144 -6.73 2.94 -1.60
N THR A 145 -5.73 3.70 -2.01
CA THR A 145 -4.92 3.52 -3.20
C THR A 145 -3.61 2.79 -2.98
N TYR A 146 -3.12 2.71 -1.73
CA TYR A 146 -1.81 2.12 -1.44
C TYR A 146 -1.89 1.19 -0.24
N SER A 147 -1.45 -0.05 -0.43
CA SER A 147 -1.26 -0.99 0.67
C SER A 147 -0.09 -0.52 1.54
N PRO A 148 -0.20 -0.49 2.89
CA PRO A 148 0.94 -0.24 3.76
C PRO A 148 1.91 -1.43 3.79
N PHE A 149 1.59 -2.50 3.08
CA PHE A 149 2.37 -3.72 3.04
C PHE A 149 3.01 -3.94 1.69
N TYR A 150 4.20 -4.51 1.70
CA TYR A 150 4.83 -5.10 0.52
C TYR A 150 5.57 -6.39 0.91
N ILE A 151 5.88 -7.21 -0.10
CA ILE A 151 6.68 -8.43 0.08
C ILE A 151 8.04 -8.22 -0.59
N CYS A 152 9.11 -8.53 0.14
CA CYS A 152 10.46 -8.62 -0.39
C CYS A 152 11.15 -9.85 0.20
N GLU A 153 11.79 -10.66 -0.64
CA GLU A 153 12.48 -11.88 -0.22
C GLU A 153 11.60 -12.83 0.63
N GLY A 154 10.33 -12.94 0.27
CA GLY A 154 9.35 -13.79 0.97
C GLY A 154 8.92 -13.30 2.36
N LYS A 155 9.33 -12.09 2.77
CA LYS A 155 8.94 -11.47 4.03
C LYS A 155 7.96 -10.33 3.81
N VAL A 156 7.00 -10.20 4.72
CA VAL A 156 6.06 -9.07 4.75
C VAL A 156 6.71 -7.89 5.45
N HIS A 157 6.61 -6.73 4.82
CA HIS A 157 7.06 -5.46 5.37
C HIS A 157 5.89 -4.51 5.52
N PHE A 158 5.98 -3.65 6.52
CA PHE A 158 5.02 -2.58 6.81
C PHE A 158 5.72 -1.23 6.75
N VAL A 159 5.13 -0.27 6.07
CA VAL A 159 5.63 1.11 5.99
C VAL A 159 4.72 2.03 6.77
N GLN A 160 5.33 2.82 7.65
CA GLN A 160 4.65 3.85 8.40
C GLN A 160 4.60 5.14 7.60
N SER A 161 3.41 5.50 7.09
CA SER A 161 3.30 6.52 6.04
C SER A 161 3.65 7.95 6.43
N TYR A 162 3.73 8.31 7.71
CA TYR A 162 4.02 9.70 8.11
C TYR A 162 5.50 9.98 8.39
N ASN A 163 6.32 8.99 8.72
CA ASN A 163 7.77 9.16 8.88
C ASN A 163 8.59 8.19 8.02
N GLY A 164 7.94 7.33 7.25
CA GLY A 164 8.59 6.40 6.34
C GLY A 164 9.31 5.24 7.00
N ASP A 165 9.17 5.04 8.32
CA ASP A 165 9.76 3.89 8.99
C ASP A 165 9.26 2.59 8.39
N VAL A 166 10.17 1.66 8.15
CA VAL A 166 9.89 0.36 7.58
C VAL A 166 10.15 -0.73 8.61
N PHE A 167 9.18 -1.60 8.77
CA PHE A 167 9.26 -2.74 9.67
C PHE A 167 9.16 -4.04 8.90
N THR A 168 9.85 -5.07 9.35
CA THR A 168 9.65 -6.46 8.91
C THR A 168 8.72 -7.16 9.89
N PHE A 169 7.74 -7.89 9.38
CA PHE A 169 6.90 -8.76 10.21
C PHE A 169 7.61 -10.09 10.44
N GLU A 170 7.93 -10.40 11.68
CA GLU A 170 8.54 -11.65 12.12
C GLU A 170 8.00 -12.07 13.50
N ASN A 171 7.68 -13.35 13.68
CA ASN A 171 7.25 -13.93 14.96
C ASN A 171 6.11 -13.15 15.63
N ASN A 172 5.08 -12.77 14.88
CA ASN A 172 3.97 -11.95 15.33
C ASN A 172 4.38 -10.59 15.93
N SER A 173 5.45 -10.01 15.43
CA SER A 173 5.96 -8.71 15.85
C SER A 173 6.45 -7.88 14.66
N LEU A 174 6.47 -6.57 14.81
CA LEU A 174 7.07 -5.63 13.86
C LEU A 174 8.49 -5.32 14.32
N ILE A 175 9.47 -5.70 13.52
CA ILE A 175 10.89 -5.48 13.78
C ILE A 175 11.36 -4.32 12.90
N PRO A 176 11.95 -3.23 13.45
CA PRO A 176 12.47 -2.12 12.66
C PRO A 176 13.48 -2.60 11.60
N LYS A 177 13.33 -2.14 10.36
CA LYS A 177 14.20 -2.48 9.23
C LYS A 177 14.93 -1.25 8.70
N TYR A 178 14.20 -0.19 8.37
CA TYR A 178 14.75 1.08 7.89
C TYR A 178 14.17 2.22 8.70
N HIS A 179 15.02 3.19 8.98
CA HIS A 179 14.65 4.52 9.47
C HIS A 179 15.32 5.54 8.54
N TRP A 180 14.50 6.41 7.94
CA TRP A 180 14.99 7.44 7.04
C TRP A 180 15.29 8.71 7.86
N ASP A 181 16.57 9.06 7.96
CA ASP A 181 17.01 10.23 8.69
C ASP A 181 17.21 11.42 7.74
N PHE A 182 16.32 12.37 7.77
CA PHE A 182 16.37 13.64 7.04
C PHE A 182 16.94 14.79 7.89
N GLY A 183 17.57 14.48 9.04
CA GLY A 183 18.12 15.46 9.96
C GLY A 183 17.06 16.39 10.53
N GLU A 184 17.24 17.71 10.38
CA GLU A 184 16.31 18.72 10.89
C GLU A 184 14.94 18.70 10.18
N GLN A 185 14.82 17.97 9.06
CA GLN A 185 13.58 17.79 8.30
C GLN A 185 12.83 16.51 8.67
N ASN A 186 13.25 15.79 9.71
CA ASN A 186 12.48 14.65 10.23
C ASN A 186 11.14 15.13 10.77
N PHE A 187 10.10 14.36 10.44
CA PHE A 187 8.76 14.62 10.95
C PHE A 187 8.57 13.92 12.30
N GLU A 188 8.33 14.71 13.33
CA GLU A 188 8.08 14.22 14.68
C GLU A 188 6.58 14.14 14.97
N ILE A 189 6.06 12.91 15.09
CA ILE A 189 4.64 12.66 15.38
C ILE A 189 4.21 13.30 16.70
N SER A 190 5.11 13.36 17.68
CA SER A 190 4.86 13.99 18.99
C SER A 190 4.43 15.45 18.89
N ASP A 191 4.76 16.12 17.79
CA ASP A 191 4.37 17.50 17.53
C ASP A 191 2.90 17.65 17.14
N LEU A 192 2.26 16.55 16.74
CA LEU A 192 0.86 16.50 16.29
C LEU A 192 -0.14 16.30 17.43
N LYS A 193 0.11 16.46 18.64
CA LYS A 193 -0.80 16.34 19.81
C LYS A 193 -2.24 15.95 19.46
N ASP A 194 -3.13 15.81 20.42
CA ASP A 194 -4.55 15.41 20.26
C ASP A 194 -5.41 16.49 19.55
N GLU A 195 -4.94 16.99 18.41
CA GLU A 195 -5.59 18.05 17.66
C GLU A 195 -6.64 17.48 16.66
N PRO A 196 -7.69 18.24 16.33
CA PRO A 196 -8.69 17.83 15.36
C PRO A 196 -8.10 17.62 13.96
N MET A 197 -8.74 16.77 13.16
CA MET A 197 -8.35 16.46 11.77
C MET A 197 -8.10 17.71 10.91
N GLU A 198 -8.93 18.74 11.07
CA GLU A 198 -8.79 20.01 10.34
C GLU A 198 -7.44 20.70 10.63
N TYR A 199 -6.97 20.61 11.86
CA TYR A 199 -5.66 21.11 12.27
C TYR A 199 -4.54 20.38 11.55
N TYR A 200 -4.63 19.06 11.44
CA TYR A 200 -3.62 18.26 10.77
C TYR A 200 -3.47 18.60 9.28
N PHE A 201 -4.56 18.70 8.53
CA PHE A 201 -4.49 19.12 7.12
C PHE A 201 -3.88 20.51 6.94
N LYS A 202 -4.21 21.43 7.84
CA LYS A 202 -3.60 22.75 7.86
C LYS A 202 -2.12 22.65 8.22
N TYR A 203 -1.78 21.86 9.24
CA TYR A 203 -0.41 21.65 9.70
C TYR A 203 0.45 21.02 8.59
N ALA A 204 0.00 19.95 7.94
CA ALA A 204 0.75 19.29 6.88
C ALA A 204 1.09 20.22 5.71
N ARG A 205 0.18 21.14 5.37
CA ARG A 205 0.38 22.11 4.28
C ARG A 205 1.14 23.38 4.69
N THR A 206 1.36 23.61 5.96
CA THR A 206 2.02 24.81 6.49
C THR A 206 3.31 24.45 7.22
N VAL A 207 3.21 24.17 8.51
CA VAL A 207 4.38 23.84 9.36
C VAL A 207 4.96 22.49 8.94
N GLY A 208 4.10 21.49 8.72
CA GLY A 208 4.49 20.14 8.32
C GLY A 208 5.15 20.07 6.94
N ALA A 209 4.85 21.04 6.05
CA ALA A 209 5.49 21.10 4.74
C ALA A 209 7.03 21.23 4.81
N LYS A 210 7.57 21.66 5.93
CA LYS A 210 9.03 21.76 6.16
C LYS A 210 9.69 20.42 6.51
N TYR A 211 8.90 19.39 6.70
CA TYR A 211 9.36 18.06 7.11
C TYR A 211 9.06 17.03 6.05
N ALA A 212 9.92 16.01 5.93
CA ALA A 212 9.66 14.86 5.11
C ALA A 212 8.54 14.02 5.75
N ASN A 213 7.41 13.94 5.08
CA ASN A 213 6.21 13.27 5.60
C ASN A 213 5.38 12.66 4.45
N ILE A 214 4.28 11.98 4.80
CA ILE A 214 3.35 11.39 3.81
C ILE A 214 4.09 10.47 2.84
N PHE A 215 4.70 9.41 3.39
CA PHE A 215 5.35 8.39 2.58
C PHE A 215 4.30 7.52 1.90
N VAL A 216 4.36 7.50 0.57
CA VAL A 216 3.45 6.76 -0.31
C VAL A 216 4.24 6.08 -1.41
N SER A 217 3.62 5.15 -2.14
CA SER A 217 4.26 4.48 -3.27
C SER A 217 5.63 3.92 -2.89
N TYR A 218 5.67 2.78 -2.28
CA TYR A 218 6.92 2.13 -1.86
C TYR A 218 7.01 0.72 -2.41
N GLY A 219 8.24 0.28 -2.55
CA GLY A 219 8.55 -1.07 -2.97
C GLY A 219 10.02 -1.40 -2.72
N GLU A 220 10.34 -2.68 -2.78
CA GLU A 220 11.67 -3.18 -2.51
C GLU A 220 11.94 -4.44 -3.31
N ASN A 221 13.14 -4.55 -3.86
CA ASN A 221 13.68 -5.78 -4.42
C ASN A 221 15.03 -6.11 -3.76
N SER A 222 15.76 -7.08 -4.27
CA SER A 222 17.07 -7.47 -3.75
C SER A 222 18.10 -6.33 -3.74
N ARG A 223 17.99 -5.36 -4.65
CA ARG A 223 18.95 -4.25 -4.79
C ARG A 223 18.42 -2.91 -4.34
N TYR A 224 17.18 -2.57 -4.65
CA TYR A 224 16.64 -1.22 -4.43
C TYR A 224 15.50 -1.21 -3.43
N TYR A 225 15.41 -0.11 -2.68
CA TYR A 225 14.20 0.34 -2.01
C TYR A 225 13.80 1.69 -2.59
N ILE A 226 12.50 1.86 -2.84
CA ILE A 226 11.96 3.11 -3.38
C ILE A 226 10.75 3.57 -2.58
N THR A 227 10.61 4.88 -2.41
CA THR A 227 9.42 5.49 -1.84
C THR A 227 9.26 6.93 -2.32
N ASP A 228 8.03 7.42 -2.31
CA ASP A 228 7.72 8.84 -2.43
C ASP A 228 7.38 9.43 -1.08
N PHE A 229 7.74 10.69 -0.88
CA PHE A 229 7.38 11.45 0.30
C PHE A 229 7.08 12.92 -0.06
N ALA A 230 6.29 13.59 0.79
CA ALA A 230 6.01 15.01 0.66
C ALA A 230 7.05 15.82 1.43
N TYR A 231 7.61 16.86 0.79
CA TYR A 231 8.48 17.86 1.40
C TYR A 231 8.36 19.17 0.61
N ASP A 232 8.27 20.30 1.30
CA ASP A 232 8.12 21.64 0.72
C ASP A 232 6.96 21.75 -0.29
N ASN A 233 5.81 21.14 0.07
CA ASN A 233 4.60 21.06 -0.77
C ASN A 233 4.80 20.39 -2.14
N LYS A 234 5.82 19.58 -2.28
CA LYS A 234 6.11 18.76 -3.46
C LYS A 234 6.25 17.30 -3.07
N TYR A 235 6.01 16.42 -4.03
CA TYR A 235 6.41 15.03 -3.89
C TYR A 235 7.85 14.84 -4.36
N TRP A 236 8.58 14.04 -3.60
CA TRP A 236 9.96 13.66 -3.84
C TRP A 236 10.05 12.16 -3.90
N THR A 237 10.89 11.66 -4.77
CA THR A 237 11.22 10.24 -4.89
C THR A 237 12.56 9.97 -4.22
N LEU A 238 12.60 8.94 -3.38
CA LEU A 238 13.81 8.39 -2.80
C LEU A 238 14.05 7.00 -3.38
N ILE A 239 15.23 6.78 -3.96
CA ILE A 239 15.73 5.46 -4.34
C ILE A 239 16.97 5.17 -3.50
N TYR A 240 16.96 4.06 -2.78
CA TYR A 240 18.11 3.60 -1.99
C TYR A 240 18.70 2.36 -2.64
N ASP A 241 19.94 2.44 -3.11
CA ASP A 241 20.70 1.29 -3.60
C ASP A 241 21.37 0.59 -2.41
N LYS A 242 20.91 -0.62 -2.10
CA LYS A 242 21.43 -1.44 -0.99
C LYS A 242 22.88 -1.88 -1.21
N GLN A 243 23.35 -1.93 -2.46
CA GLN A 243 24.72 -2.34 -2.79
C GLN A 243 25.72 -1.21 -2.53
N SER A 244 25.45 -0.02 -3.06
CA SER A 244 26.30 1.16 -2.82
C SER A 244 26.04 1.78 -1.46
N LYS A 245 24.85 1.56 -0.87
CA LYS A 245 24.35 2.21 0.34
C LYS A 245 24.13 3.71 0.17
N GLU A 246 23.88 4.15 -1.04
CA GLU A 246 23.67 5.56 -1.40
C GLU A 246 22.20 5.81 -1.70
N PRO A 247 21.57 6.83 -1.09
CA PRO A 247 20.26 7.31 -1.48
C PRO A 247 20.36 8.33 -2.62
N VAL A 248 19.42 8.29 -3.55
CA VAL A 248 19.18 9.34 -4.53
C VAL A 248 17.80 9.93 -4.25
N VAL A 249 17.71 11.26 -4.17
CA VAL A 249 16.46 11.97 -3.90
C VAL A 249 16.24 13.02 -4.98
N PHE A 250 15.09 13.00 -5.63
CA PHE A 250 14.74 13.93 -6.69
C PHE A 250 13.22 14.16 -6.73
N ASN A 251 12.77 15.22 -7.41
CA ASN A 251 11.35 15.53 -7.56
C ASN A 251 10.90 15.70 -9.01
N ALA A 252 11.84 15.66 -9.95
CA ALA A 252 11.55 15.70 -11.38
C ALA A 252 12.69 15.06 -12.17
N PHE A 253 12.39 14.60 -13.38
CA PHE A 253 13.37 14.21 -14.38
C PHE A 253 14.05 15.44 -15.00
N LYS A 254 15.19 15.23 -15.68
CA LYS A 254 15.92 16.30 -16.40
C LYS A 254 15.02 17.03 -17.41
N GLU A 255 14.05 16.34 -17.97
CA GLU A 255 13.05 16.87 -18.90
C GLU A 255 11.97 17.75 -18.23
N GLY A 256 11.99 17.86 -16.89
CA GLY A 256 11.09 18.68 -16.11
C GLY A 256 9.75 18.02 -15.73
N HIS A 257 9.58 16.73 -16.02
CA HIS A 257 8.38 15.98 -15.63
C HIS A 257 8.48 15.52 -14.18
N GLU A 258 7.36 15.65 -13.44
CA GLU A 258 7.27 15.09 -12.09
C GLU A 258 7.37 13.56 -12.16
N CYS A 259 8.16 12.99 -11.25
CA CYS A 259 8.29 11.55 -11.11
C CYS A 259 7.27 11.04 -10.09
N ILE A 260 6.56 10.00 -10.46
CA ILE A 260 5.70 9.26 -9.55
C ILE A 260 6.17 7.80 -9.62
N PRO A 261 6.91 7.30 -8.63
CA PRO A 261 7.30 5.89 -8.61
C PRO A 261 6.05 5.02 -8.60
N SER A 262 6.07 3.99 -9.39
CA SER A 262 4.88 3.16 -9.51
C SER A 262 5.04 1.78 -8.93
N PHE A 263 6.14 1.10 -9.14
CA PHE A 263 6.37 -0.23 -8.59
C PHE A 263 7.83 -0.66 -8.69
N VAL A 264 8.17 -1.68 -7.90
CA VAL A 264 9.46 -2.36 -7.89
C VAL A 264 9.20 -3.86 -7.98
N ASP A 265 9.95 -4.55 -8.83
CA ASP A 265 10.01 -6.01 -8.86
C ASP A 265 11.47 -6.48 -8.90
N GLU A 266 11.71 -7.78 -8.97
CA GLU A 266 13.07 -8.33 -8.99
C GLU A 266 13.86 -7.97 -10.26
N SER A 267 13.20 -7.52 -11.32
CA SER A 267 13.85 -7.08 -12.56
C SER A 267 14.27 -5.62 -12.55
N GLY A 268 13.68 -4.79 -11.69
CA GLY A 268 14.09 -3.40 -11.58
C GLY A 268 13.14 -2.48 -10.83
N VAL A 269 13.45 -1.19 -10.92
CA VAL A 269 12.62 -0.08 -10.45
C VAL A 269 12.01 0.60 -11.66
N TYR A 270 10.68 0.71 -11.68
CA TYR A 270 9.93 1.30 -12.76
C TYR A 270 9.36 2.64 -12.30
N LEU A 271 9.86 3.71 -12.87
CA LEU A 271 9.42 5.07 -12.59
C LEU A 271 8.43 5.51 -13.66
N ILE A 272 7.35 6.14 -13.23
CA ILE A 272 6.38 6.73 -14.14
C ILE A 272 6.57 8.24 -14.13
N GLY A 273 6.95 8.80 -15.29
CA GLY A 273 6.89 10.24 -15.53
C GLY A 273 5.48 10.63 -15.97
N ALA A 274 4.85 11.54 -15.24
CA ALA A 274 3.59 12.13 -15.69
C ALA A 274 3.87 13.32 -16.60
N ASP A 275 3.68 13.13 -17.92
CA ASP A 275 3.60 14.23 -18.88
C ASP A 275 2.13 14.61 -19.04
N PRO A 276 1.74 15.84 -18.68
CA PRO A 276 0.36 16.28 -18.86
C PRO A 276 -0.13 16.26 -20.33
N ASN A 277 0.78 16.19 -21.31
CA ASN A 277 0.44 16.19 -22.73
C ASN A 277 0.52 14.82 -23.40
N TYR A 278 1.33 13.88 -22.88
CA TYR A 278 1.69 12.64 -23.59
C TYR A 278 1.49 11.35 -22.77
N GLY A 279 0.96 11.44 -21.57
CA GLY A 279 0.68 10.26 -20.76
C GLY A 279 1.86 9.78 -19.90
N LEU A 280 1.89 8.49 -19.61
CA LEU A 280 2.83 7.87 -18.67
C LEU A 280 4.03 7.30 -19.44
N ASN A 281 5.25 7.69 -19.07
CA ASN A 281 6.47 7.06 -19.53
C ASN A 281 7.02 6.16 -18.42
N ILE A 282 7.30 4.92 -18.75
CA ILE A 282 7.95 3.96 -17.84
C ILE A 282 9.46 4.03 -18.11
N LEU A 283 10.24 4.37 -17.09
CA LEU A 283 11.70 4.38 -17.13
C LEU A 283 12.23 3.28 -16.22
N ASN A 284 13.21 2.53 -16.70
CA ASN A 284 13.94 1.60 -15.85
C ASN A 284 14.97 2.40 -15.04
N ALA A 285 15.16 2.05 -13.76
CA ALA A 285 16.17 2.71 -12.91
C ALA A 285 17.59 2.58 -13.44
N GLU A 286 17.89 1.59 -14.28
CA GLU A 286 19.17 1.47 -14.96
C GLU A 286 19.42 2.55 -16.02
N ASP A 287 18.37 3.24 -16.46
CA ASP A 287 18.42 4.35 -17.42
C ASP A 287 18.60 5.72 -16.73
N LEU A 288 18.73 5.74 -15.40
CA LEU A 288 18.90 6.95 -14.59
C LEU A 288 20.39 7.25 -14.37
N ASP A 289 21.14 7.57 -15.44
CA ASP A 289 22.52 8.08 -15.38
C ASP A 289 22.58 9.60 -15.14
#